data_fc34b0f83497b8c4c81944394f344f37
#
_entry.id   fc34b0f83497b8c4c81944394f344f37
#
_cell.length_a   1.000
_cell.length_b   1.000
_cell.length_c   1.000
_cell.angle_alpha   90.00
_cell.angle_beta   90.00
_cell.angle_gamma   90.00
#
_symmetry.space_group_name_H-M   'P 1'
#
loop_
_entity.id
_entity.type
_entity.pdbx_description
1 polymer ?
#
loop_
_entity_poly.entity_id
_entity_poly.type
_entity_poly.pdbx_seq_one_letter_code
_entity_poly.pdbx_strand_id
1 'polypeptide(L)'
;MKSRAAGFGQKVGNPRMIQSRCPKCSGEFLRRVSRRGGLERMLSSFYIYPFRCQLCGHRFKLLQWGEMYRKTYYDRREFERLPVSLDASIWGESGEHDEGTLRDLSMGGCGLTTGVAFGEGSILRLELHVPDEDLPIVVQAGIVRNAASSHSEFEFLRLQHTERDRLRVFVKDLLAARIAETDDKNTASA
;
A
#
# COMPACT_ATOMS: atom_id res chain seq x y z
N MET A 1 -28.16 -16.67 -36.67
CA MET A 1 -28.14 -15.77 -35.49
C MET A 1 -26.69 -15.59 -35.06
N LYS A 2 -26.11 -14.40 -35.31
CA LYS A 2 -24.70 -14.11 -35.05
C LYS A 2 -24.59 -13.41 -33.71
N SER A 3 -24.00 -14.06 -32.72
CA SER A 3 -23.69 -13.49 -31.42
C SER A 3 -22.44 -12.61 -31.53
N ARG A 4 -22.57 -11.31 -31.32
CA ARG A 4 -21.45 -10.34 -31.25
C ARG A 4 -20.92 -10.35 -29.81
N ALA A 5 -19.75 -10.91 -29.61
CA ALA A 5 -18.96 -10.69 -28.41
C ALA A 5 -18.35 -9.29 -28.48
N ALA A 6 -18.82 -8.38 -27.65
CA ALA A 6 -18.24 -7.06 -27.48
C ALA A 6 -17.02 -7.17 -26.54
N GLY A 7 -15.83 -7.14 -27.14
CA GLY A 7 -14.58 -7.02 -26.38
C GLY A 7 -14.47 -5.60 -25.80
N PHE A 8 -14.67 -5.48 -24.49
CA PHE A 8 -14.37 -4.27 -23.72
C PHE A 8 -12.88 -4.26 -23.37
N GLY A 9 -12.06 -3.87 -24.34
CA GLY A 9 -10.67 -3.51 -24.10
C GLY A 9 -10.61 -2.19 -23.33
N GLN A 10 -10.53 -2.23 -22.02
CA GLN A 10 -10.25 -1.04 -21.22
C GLN A 10 -8.78 -0.63 -21.44
N LYS A 11 -8.57 0.37 -22.31
CA LYS A 11 -7.33 1.15 -22.31
C LYS A 11 -7.25 1.89 -20.96
N VAL A 12 -6.52 1.33 -20.02
CA VAL A 12 -6.06 2.06 -18.84
C VAL A 12 -5.05 3.09 -19.37
N GLY A 13 -5.55 4.30 -19.66
CA GLY A 13 -4.70 5.40 -20.05
C GLY A 13 -3.70 5.68 -18.93
N ASN A 14 -2.43 5.60 -19.27
CA ASN A 14 -1.30 5.98 -18.42
C ASN A 14 -1.54 7.43 -17.96
N PRO A 15 -1.80 7.71 -16.67
CA PRO A 15 -1.96 9.07 -16.23
C PRO A 15 -0.63 9.76 -16.46
N ARG A 16 -0.60 10.79 -17.30
CA ARG A 16 0.57 11.67 -17.42
C ARG A 16 0.98 12.06 -16.02
N MET A 17 2.08 11.46 -15.54
CA MET A 17 2.64 11.78 -14.24
C MET A 17 3.07 13.23 -14.28
N ILE A 18 2.21 14.12 -13.76
CA ILE A 18 2.68 15.42 -13.34
C ILE A 18 3.77 15.09 -12.32
N GLN A 19 4.97 15.62 -12.52
CA GLN A 19 6.13 15.47 -11.61
C GLN A 19 5.83 16.17 -10.27
N SER A 20 4.82 15.68 -9.59
CA SER A 20 4.39 16.20 -8.30
C SER A 20 5.07 15.39 -7.22
N ARG A 21 5.75 16.07 -6.33
CA ARG A 21 6.40 15.47 -5.17
C ARG A 21 5.59 15.74 -3.90
N CYS A 22 5.71 14.86 -2.95
CA CYS A 22 5.10 15.05 -1.64
C CYS A 22 5.70 16.29 -0.96
N PRO A 23 4.89 17.27 -0.50
CA PRO A 23 5.41 18.49 0.16
C PRO A 23 6.07 18.19 1.52
N LYS A 24 5.84 17.01 2.11
CA LYS A 24 6.41 16.64 3.41
C LYS A 24 7.75 15.89 3.30
N CYS A 25 7.87 14.94 2.36
CA CYS A 25 9.05 14.07 2.27
C CYS A 25 9.68 14.04 0.88
N SER A 26 9.20 14.87 -0.05
CA SER A 26 9.65 14.94 -1.45
C SER A 26 9.55 13.62 -2.24
N GLY A 27 8.89 12.59 -1.70
CA GLY A 27 8.68 11.32 -2.36
C GLY A 27 7.75 11.45 -3.58
N GLU A 28 8.00 10.66 -4.61
CA GLU A 28 7.29 10.71 -5.90
C GLU A 28 6.08 9.75 -5.95
N PHE A 29 6.00 8.81 -5.02
CA PHE A 29 4.96 7.79 -4.99
C PHE A 29 3.66 8.36 -4.39
N LEU A 30 2.84 8.91 -5.25
CA LEU A 30 1.59 9.58 -4.90
C LEU A 30 0.40 8.79 -5.42
N ARG A 31 -0.56 8.53 -4.55
CA ARG A 31 -1.82 7.88 -4.91
C ARG A 31 -2.98 8.82 -4.70
N ARG A 32 -3.87 8.93 -5.69
CA ARG A 32 -5.15 9.62 -5.53
C ARG A 32 -6.00 8.84 -4.52
N VAL A 33 -6.59 9.54 -3.57
CA VAL A 33 -7.45 8.93 -2.54
C VAL A 33 -8.88 9.42 -2.63
N SER A 34 -9.78 8.70 -1.97
CA SER A 34 -11.20 9.05 -1.95
C SER A 34 -11.43 10.44 -1.33
N ARG A 35 -12.40 11.14 -1.88
CA ARG A 35 -12.82 12.46 -1.39
C ARG A 35 -13.54 12.33 -0.06
N ARG A 36 -13.17 13.19 0.90
CA ARG A 36 -13.80 13.27 2.23
C ARG A 36 -14.61 14.57 2.32
N GLY A 37 -15.91 14.45 2.53
CA GLY A 37 -16.80 15.59 2.74
C GLY A 37 -17.16 16.41 1.49
N GLY A 38 -17.98 17.45 1.71
CA GLY A 38 -18.52 18.30 0.64
C GLY A 38 -17.47 19.21 -0.02
N LEU A 39 -16.54 19.74 0.79
CA LEU A 39 -15.48 20.64 0.30
C LEU A 39 -14.60 19.98 -0.76
N GLU A 40 -14.16 18.73 -0.55
CA GLU A 40 -13.34 18.03 -1.55
C GLU A 40 -14.13 17.65 -2.80
N ARG A 41 -15.45 17.46 -2.67
CA ARG A 41 -16.32 17.27 -3.82
C ARG A 41 -16.42 18.54 -4.65
N MET A 42 -16.60 19.69 -4.01
CA MET A 42 -16.64 21.00 -4.67
C MET A 42 -15.29 21.30 -5.34
N LEU A 43 -14.17 21.11 -4.66
CA LEU A 43 -12.83 21.33 -5.22
C LEU A 43 -12.53 20.41 -6.42
N SER A 44 -13.15 19.23 -6.47
CA SER A 44 -12.99 18.33 -7.62
C SER A 44 -13.61 18.88 -8.91
N SER A 45 -14.58 19.79 -8.83
CA SER A 45 -15.12 20.50 -10.00
C SER A 45 -14.11 21.48 -10.62
N PHE A 46 -13.09 21.84 -9.85
CA PHE A 46 -11.96 22.67 -10.27
C PHE A 46 -10.68 21.85 -10.50
N TYR A 47 -10.82 20.55 -10.75
CA TYR A 47 -9.70 19.62 -10.97
C TYR A 47 -8.72 19.50 -9.79
N ILE A 48 -9.14 19.85 -8.58
CA ILE A 48 -8.34 19.72 -7.37
C ILE A 48 -8.72 18.43 -6.66
N TYR A 49 -7.78 17.48 -6.62
CA TYR A 49 -8.01 16.14 -6.07
C TYR A 49 -7.14 15.86 -4.86
N PRO A 50 -7.63 15.07 -3.89
CA PRO A 50 -6.82 14.63 -2.77
C PRO A 50 -5.87 13.51 -3.18
N PHE A 51 -4.63 13.65 -2.73
CA PHE A 51 -3.55 12.67 -2.87
C PHE A 51 -2.98 12.27 -1.52
N ARG A 52 -2.42 11.09 -1.45
CA ARG A 52 -1.66 10.60 -0.30
C ARG A 52 -0.31 10.07 -0.78
N CYS A 53 0.74 10.48 -0.08
CA CYS A 53 2.07 9.93 -0.28
C CYS A 53 2.13 8.50 0.27
N GLN A 54 2.61 7.55 -0.52
CA GLN A 54 2.71 6.15 -0.14
C GLN A 54 3.88 5.87 0.81
N LEU A 55 4.82 6.81 0.95
CA LEU A 55 5.99 6.67 1.82
C LEU A 55 5.82 7.32 3.20
N CYS A 56 5.12 8.46 3.31
CA CYS A 56 4.98 9.16 4.59
C CYS A 56 3.53 9.32 5.06
N GLY A 57 2.56 8.91 4.25
CA GLY A 57 1.14 9.01 4.56
C GLY A 57 0.56 10.42 4.50
N HIS A 58 1.37 11.44 4.17
CA HIS A 58 0.88 12.82 4.10
C HIS A 58 -0.20 12.96 3.04
N ARG A 59 -1.35 13.52 3.44
CA ARG A 59 -2.48 13.80 2.57
C ARG A 59 -2.47 15.27 2.18
N PHE A 60 -2.57 15.55 0.89
CA PHE A 60 -2.57 16.90 0.34
C PHE A 60 -3.41 16.95 -0.93
N LYS A 61 -3.54 18.12 -1.52
CA LYS A 61 -4.36 18.34 -2.71
C LYS A 61 -3.49 18.77 -3.86
N LEU A 62 -3.78 18.25 -5.06
CA LEU A 62 -3.09 18.62 -6.30
C LEU A 62 -4.12 19.03 -7.36
N LEU A 63 -3.75 20.06 -8.13
CA LEU A 63 -4.46 20.45 -9.32
C LEU A 63 -4.06 19.52 -10.48
N GLN A 64 -5.04 18.82 -11.07
CA GLN A 64 -4.85 17.98 -12.25
C GLN A 64 -5.74 18.46 -13.38
N TRP A 65 -5.29 19.48 -14.06
CA TRP A 65 -6.05 20.10 -15.15
C TRP A 65 -6.33 19.10 -16.27
N GLY A 66 -7.59 19.04 -16.73
CA GLY A 66 -8.01 18.18 -17.85
C GLY A 66 -8.31 16.72 -17.49
N GLU A 67 -8.05 16.27 -16.27
CA GLU A 67 -8.42 14.93 -15.83
C GLU A 67 -9.76 14.92 -15.09
N MET A 68 -10.77 14.34 -15.70
CA MET A 68 -12.06 14.14 -15.02
C MET A 68 -11.93 13.11 -13.88
N TYR A 69 -12.61 13.38 -12.78
CA TYR A 69 -12.72 12.44 -11.67
C TYR A 69 -13.49 11.19 -12.12
N ARG A 70 -12.77 10.10 -12.32
CA ARG A 70 -13.41 8.79 -12.45
C ARG A 70 -13.53 8.19 -11.06
N LYS A 71 -14.76 7.79 -10.67
CA LYS A 71 -15.00 7.04 -9.44
C LYS A 71 -14.42 5.65 -9.63
N THR A 72 -13.14 5.51 -9.38
CA THR A 72 -12.52 4.18 -9.29
C THR A 72 -12.98 3.58 -7.96
N TYR A 73 -13.29 2.30 -7.92
CA TYR A 73 -13.47 1.58 -6.66
C TYR A 73 -12.13 1.59 -5.94
N TYR A 74 -11.91 2.63 -5.14
CA TYR A 74 -10.71 2.72 -4.34
C TYR A 74 -10.84 1.71 -3.21
N ASP A 75 -9.84 0.86 -3.09
CA ASP A 75 -9.58 0.12 -1.87
C ASP A 75 -9.66 1.10 -0.70
N ARG A 76 -10.35 0.71 0.38
CA ARG A 76 -10.49 1.52 1.60
C ARG A 76 -9.15 1.75 2.28
N ARG A 77 -8.12 1.00 1.89
CA ARG A 77 -6.78 1.07 2.42
C ARG A 77 -6.11 2.40 2.07
N GLU A 78 -5.52 3.01 3.07
CA GLU A 78 -4.84 4.30 2.91
C GLU A 78 -3.53 4.17 2.14
N PHE A 79 -2.86 3.02 2.28
CA PHE A 79 -1.63 2.67 1.58
C PHE A 79 -1.89 1.52 0.62
N GLU A 80 -1.20 1.55 -0.50
CA GLU A 80 -1.16 0.45 -1.44
C GLU A 80 -0.33 -0.68 -0.84
N ARG A 81 -0.84 -1.90 -0.91
CA ARG A 81 -0.13 -3.09 -0.49
C ARG A 81 0.60 -3.70 -1.66
N LEU A 82 1.88 -3.92 -1.48
CA LEU A 82 2.79 -4.46 -2.49
C LEU A 82 2.97 -5.94 -2.22
N PRO A 83 2.82 -6.81 -3.22
CA PRO A 83 3.07 -8.23 -3.05
C PRO A 83 4.54 -8.46 -2.72
N VAL A 84 4.79 -9.26 -1.70
CA VAL A 84 6.12 -9.68 -1.27
C VAL A 84 6.07 -11.14 -0.83
N SER A 85 7.23 -11.78 -0.69
CA SER A 85 7.36 -13.10 -0.08
C SER A 85 8.57 -13.06 0.83
N LEU A 86 8.37 -12.78 2.10
CA LEU A 86 9.40 -12.58 3.12
C LEU A 86 9.02 -13.33 4.38
N ASP A 87 10.02 -13.77 5.12
CA ASP A 87 9.81 -14.38 6.43
C ASP A 87 9.50 -13.32 7.48
N ALA A 88 8.67 -13.66 8.43
CA ALA A 88 8.34 -12.82 9.57
C ALA A 88 8.15 -13.65 10.83
N SER A 89 8.64 -13.11 11.95
CA SER A 89 8.41 -13.69 13.28
C SER A 89 7.36 -12.87 14.02
N ILE A 90 6.46 -13.53 14.72
CA ILE A 90 5.31 -12.95 15.41
C ILE A 90 5.39 -13.30 16.88
N TRP A 91 5.24 -12.29 17.75
CA TRP A 91 5.32 -12.43 19.20
C TRP A 91 4.07 -11.91 19.86
N GLY A 92 3.40 -12.77 20.62
CA GLY A 92 2.25 -12.41 21.46
C GLY A 92 2.66 -11.87 22.83
N GLU A 93 1.72 -11.21 23.51
CA GLU A 93 1.94 -10.68 24.87
C GLU A 93 2.19 -11.79 25.90
N SER A 94 1.60 -12.97 25.73
CA SER A 94 1.74 -14.13 26.62
C SER A 94 2.99 -14.97 26.34
N GLY A 95 3.88 -14.52 25.43
CA GLY A 95 5.09 -15.24 25.02
C GLY A 95 4.83 -16.24 23.89
N GLU A 96 3.68 -16.19 23.27
CA GLU A 96 3.38 -16.95 22.05
C GLU A 96 4.32 -16.48 20.93
N HIS A 97 4.88 -17.45 20.22
CA HIS A 97 5.74 -17.19 19.07
C HIS A 97 5.27 -18.03 17.88
N ASP A 98 5.19 -17.42 16.72
CA ASP A 98 4.92 -18.10 15.45
C ASP A 98 5.80 -17.50 14.34
N GLU A 99 6.06 -18.32 13.35
CA GLU A 99 6.75 -17.92 12.13
C GLU A 99 5.74 -17.86 11.00
N GLY A 100 5.87 -16.85 10.16
CA GLY A 100 4.95 -16.66 9.05
C GLY A 100 5.63 -16.10 7.82
N THR A 101 4.89 -16.07 6.71
CA THR A 101 5.37 -15.49 5.47
C THR A 101 4.53 -14.25 5.13
N LEU A 102 5.20 -13.11 4.95
CA LEU A 102 4.60 -11.90 4.40
C LEU A 102 4.14 -12.16 2.98
N ARG A 103 2.90 -11.80 2.69
CA ARG A 103 2.31 -11.84 1.34
C ARG A 103 2.19 -10.46 0.70
N ASP A 104 1.99 -9.47 1.53
CA ASP A 104 1.89 -8.08 1.10
C ASP A 104 2.39 -7.14 2.21
N LEU A 105 2.91 -5.99 1.80
CA LEU A 105 3.49 -5.00 2.69
C LEU A 105 3.16 -3.58 2.24
N SER A 106 3.00 -2.69 3.21
CA SER A 106 2.85 -1.25 3.00
C SER A 106 3.40 -0.47 4.20
N MET A 107 3.44 0.85 4.10
CA MET A 107 3.82 1.72 5.24
C MET A 107 2.85 1.66 6.43
N GLY A 108 1.65 1.12 6.25
CA GLY A 108 0.63 1.08 7.29
C GLY A 108 0.30 -0.31 7.82
N GLY A 109 0.83 -1.38 7.22
CA GLY A 109 0.51 -2.74 7.62
C GLY A 109 0.93 -3.79 6.62
N CYS A 110 0.68 -5.05 6.95
CA CYS A 110 1.03 -6.20 6.14
C CYS A 110 -0.03 -7.31 6.21
N GLY A 111 0.04 -8.22 5.25
CA GLY A 111 -0.65 -9.50 5.27
C GLY A 111 0.33 -10.63 5.49
N LEU A 112 0.02 -11.52 6.44
CA LEU A 112 0.83 -12.68 6.80
C LEU A 112 0.06 -13.97 6.57
N THR A 113 0.75 -14.99 6.10
CA THR A 113 0.32 -16.38 6.22
C THR A 113 1.00 -16.96 7.45
N THR A 114 0.21 -17.49 8.38
CA THR A 114 0.67 -17.99 9.69
C THR A 114 0.14 -19.39 9.93
N GLY A 115 0.86 -20.18 10.74
CA GLY A 115 0.41 -21.50 11.18
C GLY A 115 -0.66 -21.42 12.28
N VAL A 116 -0.69 -20.31 13.02
CA VAL A 116 -1.62 -20.07 14.14
C VAL A 116 -2.60 -18.96 13.76
N ALA A 117 -3.86 -19.13 14.11
CA ALA A 117 -4.87 -18.09 13.96
C ALA A 117 -4.82 -17.13 15.16
N PHE A 118 -4.49 -15.88 14.91
CA PHE A 118 -4.56 -14.82 15.91
C PHE A 118 -5.96 -14.21 15.95
N GLY A 119 -6.45 -13.88 17.15
CA GLY A 119 -7.75 -13.23 17.31
C GLY A 119 -7.77 -11.81 16.73
N GLU A 120 -8.86 -11.42 16.08
CA GLU A 120 -9.06 -10.02 15.68
C GLU A 120 -8.98 -9.08 16.89
N GLY A 121 -8.28 -7.97 16.74
CA GLY A 121 -8.02 -7.01 17.82
C GLY A 121 -6.80 -7.33 18.67
N SER A 122 -6.17 -8.51 18.55
CA SER A 122 -4.92 -8.83 19.25
C SER A 122 -3.80 -7.87 18.82
N ILE A 123 -3.00 -7.46 19.80
CA ILE A 123 -1.81 -6.62 19.57
C ILE A 123 -0.59 -7.52 19.69
N LEU A 124 0.23 -7.56 18.64
CA LEU A 124 1.36 -8.44 18.51
C LEU A 124 2.60 -7.65 18.08
N ARG A 125 3.77 -8.11 18.47
CA ARG A 125 5.04 -7.63 17.94
C ARG A 125 5.38 -8.44 16.69
N LEU A 126 5.86 -7.75 15.65
CA LEU A 126 6.28 -8.38 14.40
C LEU A 126 7.74 -8.04 14.12
N GLU A 127 8.47 -9.01 13.57
CA GLU A 127 9.82 -8.86 13.06
C GLU A 127 9.81 -9.27 11.60
N LEU A 128 10.08 -8.31 10.70
CA LEU A 128 10.02 -8.51 9.25
C LEU A 128 11.45 -8.70 8.75
N HIS A 129 11.74 -9.87 8.19
CA HIS A 129 13.06 -10.22 7.68
C HIS A 129 13.20 -9.73 6.23
N VAL A 130 13.88 -8.60 6.07
CA VAL A 130 14.10 -7.98 4.76
C VAL A 130 15.40 -8.53 4.16
N PRO A 131 15.42 -8.89 2.86
CA PRO A 131 16.65 -9.31 2.18
C PRO A 131 17.73 -8.25 2.30
N ASP A 132 18.98 -8.70 2.35
CA ASP A 132 20.17 -7.84 2.41
C ASP A 132 20.31 -6.97 3.68
N GLU A 133 19.49 -7.21 4.70
CA GLU A 133 19.61 -6.57 6.00
C GLU A 133 19.88 -7.61 7.10
N ASP A 134 20.89 -7.38 7.94
CA ASP A 134 21.27 -8.30 9.04
C ASP A 134 20.24 -8.32 10.18
N LEU A 135 19.48 -7.25 10.34
CA LEU A 135 18.51 -7.10 11.43
C LEU A 135 17.09 -6.95 10.87
N PRO A 136 16.08 -7.63 11.44
CA PRO A 136 14.70 -7.50 11.03
C PRO A 136 14.18 -6.08 11.29
N ILE A 137 13.18 -5.65 10.53
CA ILE A 137 12.40 -4.44 10.82
C ILE A 137 11.41 -4.79 11.94
N VAL A 138 11.50 -4.11 13.08
CA VAL A 138 10.69 -4.41 14.25
C VAL A 138 9.47 -3.49 14.33
N VAL A 139 8.29 -4.09 14.22
CA VAL A 139 7.00 -3.45 14.54
C VAL A 139 6.67 -3.75 15.99
N GLN A 140 6.79 -2.76 16.86
CA GLN A 140 6.58 -2.94 18.31
C GLN A 140 5.12 -3.29 18.67
N ALA A 141 4.17 -2.81 17.91
CA ALA A 141 2.76 -3.14 18.05
C ALA A 141 2.07 -3.13 16.69
N GLY A 142 1.56 -4.27 16.27
CA GLY A 142 0.65 -4.45 15.14
C GLY A 142 -0.67 -5.02 15.65
N ILE A 143 -1.79 -4.46 15.21
CA ILE A 143 -3.11 -4.98 15.57
C ILE A 143 -3.65 -5.87 14.44
N VAL A 144 -4.20 -7.02 14.78
CA VAL A 144 -4.90 -7.91 13.85
C VAL A 144 -6.23 -7.29 13.46
N ARG A 145 -6.40 -6.96 12.19
CA ARG A 145 -7.63 -6.36 11.65
C ARG A 145 -8.56 -7.36 11.00
N ASN A 146 -8.00 -8.43 10.49
CA ASN A 146 -8.75 -9.51 9.90
C ASN A 146 -7.96 -10.81 10.10
N ALA A 147 -8.63 -11.85 10.53
CA ALA A 147 -8.05 -13.17 10.75
C ALA A 147 -8.88 -14.22 10.02
N ALA A 148 -8.27 -14.94 9.10
CA ALA A 148 -8.77 -16.16 8.51
C ALA A 148 -7.87 -17.32 8.94
N SER A 149 -8.29 -18.55 8.74
CA SER A 149 -7.63 -19.75 9.26
C SER A 149 -6.13 -19.89 8.96
N SER A 150 -5.62 -19.24 7.91
CA SER A 150 -4.19 -19.25 7.53
C SER A 150 -3.67 -17.89 7.09
N HIS A 151 -4.44 -16.83 7.30
CA HIS A 151 -4.09 -15.50 6.83
C HIS A 151 -4.54 -14.44 7.83
N SER A 152 -3.63 -13.56 8.22
CA SER A 152 -3.90 -12.47 9.14
C SER A 152 -3.46 -11.14 8.54
N GLU A 153 -4.31 -10.13 8.66
CA GLU A 153 -4.00 -8.76 8.25
C GLU A 153 -3.65 -7.90 9.45
N PHE A 154 -2.51 -7.25 9.39
CA PHE A 154 -2.00 -6.39 10.45
C PHE A 154 -1.99 -4.93 10.04
N GLU A 155 -2.38 -4.07 10.97
CA GLU A 155 -2.15 -2.63 10.90
C GLU A 155 -1.06 -2.25 11.90
N PHE A 156 -0.05 -1.48 11.48
CA PHE A 156 1.03 -1.05 12.33
C PHE A 156 0.61 0.12 13.22
N LEU A 157 0.57 -0.11 14.53
CA LEU A 157 0.21 0.91 15.53
C LEU A 157 1.46 1.63 16.05
N ARG A 158 2.54 0.89 16.32
CA ARG A 158 3.77 1.44 16.86
C ARG A 158 4.98 0.92 16.11
N LEU A 159 5.71 1.87 15.51
CA LEU A 159 6.96 1.65 14.79
C LEU A 159 7.93 2.75 15.22
N GLN A 160 9.13 2.40 15.69
CA GLN A 160 10.17 3.37 16.01
C GLN A 160 10.57 4.17 14.76
N HIS A 161 11.13 5.34 14.95
CA HIS A 161 11.49 6.22 13.84
C HIS A 161 12.52 5.57 12.91
N THR A 162 13.53 4.93 13.47
CA THR A 162 14.56 4.19 12.74
C THR A 162 13.97 3.05 11.91
N GLU A 163 13.11 2.24 12.51
CA GLU A 163 12.45 1.12 11.83
C GLU A 163 11.48 1.62 10.74
N ARG A 164 10.82 2.74 11.00
CA ARG A 164 9.96 3.39 10.00
C ARG A 164 10.75 3.91 8.80
N ASP A 165 11.95 4.41 9.02
CA ASP A 165 12.81 4.88 7.92
C ASP A 165 13.36 3.71 7.12
N ARG A 166 13.76 2.60 7.76
CA ARG A 166 14.14 1.34 7.09
C ARG A 166 12.99 0.79 6.26
N LEU A 167 11.80 0.68 6.85
CA LEU A 167 10.59 0.26 6.14
C LEU A 167 10.28 1.18 4.94
N ARG A 168 10.49 2.48 5.08
CA ARG A 168 10.26 3.45 4.00
C ARG A 168 11.22 3.22 2.83
N VAL A 169 12.48 2.94 3.10
CA VAL A 169 13.47 2.62 2.05
C VAL A 169 13.02 1.36 1.31
N PHE A 170 12.73 0.30 2.02
CA PHE A 170 12.30 -0.96 1.44
C PHE A 170 11.01 -0.84 0.61
N VAL A 171 9.97 -0.19 1.16
CA VAL A 171 8.70 0.06 0.43
C VAL A 171 8.93 0.95 -0.80
N LYS A 172 9.86 1.90 -0.75
CA LYS A 172 10.23 2.73 -1.89
C LYS A 172 10.81 1.88 -3.02
N ASP A 173 11.69 0.95 -2.71
CA ASP A 173 12.33 0.08 -3.70
C ASP A 173 11.31 -0.89 -4.33
N LEU A 174 10.40 -1.43 -3.54
CA LEU A 174 9.27 -2.23 -4.06
C LEU A 174 8.36 -1.43 -5.01
N LEU A 175 8.06 -0.18 -4.67
CA LEU A 175 7.25 0.69 -5.52
C LEU A 175 7.97 1.01 -6.85
N ALA A 176 9.29 1.25 -6.78
CA ALA A 176 10.11 1.51 -7.98
C ALA A 176 10.16 0.28 -8.90
N ALA A 177 10.39 -0.91 -8.35
CA ALA A 177 10.40 -2.16 -9.09
C ALA A 177 9.06 -2.41 -9.80
N ARG A 178 7.95 -2.19 -9.11
CA ARG A 178 6.61 -2.37 -9.68
C ARG A 178 6.31 -1.41 -10.84
N ILE A 179 6.80 -0.16 -10.78
CA ILE A 179 6.65 0.78 -11.89
C ILE A 179 7.44 0.27 -13.12
N ALA A 180 8.68 -0.16 -12.91
CA ALA A 180 9.52 -0.71 -13.99
C ALA A 180 8.84 -1.90 -14.68
N GLU A 181 8.29 -2.85 -13.92
CA GLU A 181 7.56 -4.00 -14.49
C GLU A 181 6.31 -3.60 -15.30
N THR A 182 5.65 -2.51 -14.89
CA THR A 182 4.46 -2.02 -15.60
C THR A 182 4.83 -1.36 -16.92
N ASP A 183 5.93 -0.63 -16.94
CA ASP A 183 6.43 0.04 -18.14
C ASP A 183 6.93 -0.99 -19.18
N ASP A 184 7.63 -2.04 -18.75
CA ASP A 184 8.09 -3.13 -19.61
C ASP A 184 6.92 -3.87 -20.29
N LYS A 185 5.86 -4.16 -19.53
CA LYS A 185 4.65 -4.81 -20.08
C LYS A 185 3.91 -3.95 -21.10
N ASN A 186 3.91 -2.63 -20.91
CA ASN A 186 3.28 -1.69 -21.86
C ASN A 186 4.11 -1.55 -23.15
N THR A 187 5.43 -1.64 -23.05
CA THR A 187 6.34 -1.56 -24.22
C THR A 187 6.29 -2.84 -25.05
N ALA A 188 6.12 -4.00 -24.42
CA ALA A 188 6.01 -5.28 -25.10
C ALA A 188 4.66 -5.53 -25.80
N SER A 189 3.65 -4.68 -25.55
CA SER A 189 2.29 -4.79 -26.12
C SER A 189 1.99 -3.72 -27.16
N ALA A 190 2.95 -2.89 -27.52
CA ALA A 190 2.84 -1.82 -28.53
C ALA A 190 3.58 -2.20 -29.81
#